data_e86a4451fd30a9e1559de5be0aa48a67
#
_entry.id   e86a4451fd30a9e1559de5be0aa48a67
#
_cell.length_a   1.000
_cell.length_b   1.000
_cell.length_c   1.000
_cell.angle_alpha   90.00
_cell.angle_beta   90.00
_cell.angle_gamma   90.00
#
_symmetry.space_group_name_H-M   'P 1'
#
loop_
_entity.id
_entity.type
_entity.pdbx_description
1 polymer ?
#
loop_
_entity_poly.entity_id
_entity_poly.type
_entity_poly.pdbx_seq_one_letter_code
_entity_poly.pdbx_strand_id
1 'polypeptide(L)'
;MLALSSHALAQPGGPRMSGGNGGTKPVIVLIHGAWADASSWDGVIQRLQSNGYTVYAPPNPLRGLSGIPSSDPAYLHDFLTQNAALAGKPPILVGHSYGGAVITNAAVGDPEVKALVFVDAFIPDQGETLGGLLSSPPGSGSCLGGNPTEVFNLVPYPGGPPGDVDTYIKPNLVPSCFASGLPASQAAVIAATQRPLAASTLSEPSGPAAWKTIPSWAVIGTADKVIPPALLEFMAKRAKAHITRVNAGHLSLISKPGVVTQVIINAARATG
;
A
#
# COMPACT_ATOMS: atom_id res chain seq x y z
N MET A 1 59.34 30.28 41.99
CA MET A 1 58.19 30.13 41.08
C MET A 1 58.68 29.34 39.88
N LEU A 2 58.39 28.04 39.87
CA LEU A 2 58.74 27.15 38.76
C LEU A 2 57.51 27.04 37.78
N ALA A 3 57.74 27.39 36.56
CA ALA A 3 56.74 27.20 35.47
C ALA A 3 56.86 25.78 34.92
N LEU A 4 55.76 24.99 34.97
CA LEU A 4 55.66 23.70 34.41
C LEU A 4 55.08 23.84 32.97
N SER A 5 55.90 23.52 31.97
CA SER A 5 55.50 23.42 30.57
C SER A 5 54.85 22.07 30.33
N SER A 6 53.57 22.06 29.96
CA SER A 6 52.84 20.85 29.51
C SER A 6 53.05 20.63 28.03
N HIS A 7 53.74 19.55 27.68
CA HIS A 7 53.83 19.07 26.30
C HIS A 7 52.58 18.21 25.99
N ALA A 8 51.76 18.68 25.06
CA ALA A 8 50.67 17.89 24.50
C ALA A 8 51.21 16.93 23.43
N LEU A 9 51.08 15.61 23.67
CA LEU A 9 51.38 14.58 22.70
C LEU A 9 50.27 14.53 21.66
N ALA A 10 50.63 14.75 20.37
CA ALA A 10 49.74 14.55 19.24
C ALA A 10 49.50 13.05 19.03
N GLN A 11 48.25 12.65 19.02
CA GLN A 11 47.85 11.30 18.65
C GLN A 11 47.83 11.13 17.11
N PRO A 12 48.31 9.99 16.56
CA PRO A 12 48.27 9.74 15.13
C PRO A 12 46.81 9.51 14.69
N GLY A 13 46.39 10.26 13.65
CA GLY A 13 45.07 10.13 13.05
C GLY A 13 44.84 8.74 12.47
N GLY A 14 43.86 8.03 12.99
CA GLY A 14 43.35 6.79 12.40
C GLY A 14 42.71 7.06 11.01
N PRO A 15 42.62 6.05 10.12
CA PRO A 15 42.09 6.24 8.80
C PRO A 15 40.65 6.72 8.87
N ARG A 16 40.37 7.88 8.27
CA ARG A 16 39.01 8.34 8.02
C ARG A 16 38.34 7.33 7.10
N MET A 17 37.37 6.61 7.65
CA MET A 17 36.42 5.85 6.83
C MET A 17 35.78 6.84 5.89
N SER A 18 35.97 6.63 4.59
CA SER A 18 35.29 7.39 3.54
C SER A 18 33.77 7.26 3.74
N GLY A 19 33.14 8.37 4.10
CA GLY A 19 31.69 8.44 4.20
C GLY A 19 31.10 8.07 2.83
N GLY A 20 30.43 6.91 2.78
CA GLY A 20 29.57 6.59 1.67
C GLY A 20 28.57 7.74 1.50
N ASN A 21 28.24 8.05 0.25
CA ASN A 21 27.29 9.07 -0.17
C ASN A 21 25.93 8.78 0.52
N GLY A 22 25.73 9.36 1.73
CA GLY A 22 24.55 9.14 2.55
C GLY A 22 23.41 10.04 2.08
N GLY A 23 22.87 9.77 0.89
CA GLY A 23 21.55 10.31 0.52
C GLY A 23 20.55 9.95 1.61
N THR A 24 19.70 10.90 2.02
CA THR A 24 18.64 10.66 3.00
C THR A 24 17.72 9.58 2.44
N LYS A 25 17.55 8.47 3.18
CA LYS A 25 16.61 7.42 2.77
C LYS A 25 15.23 8.01 2.54
N PRO A 26 14.51 7.56 1.49
CA PRO A 26 13.14 7.99 1.25
C PRO A 26 12.23 7.57 2.42
N VAL A 27 11.15 8.31 2.60
CA VAL A 27 10.08 7.93 3.52
C VAL A 27 9.19 6.89 2.87
N ILE A 28 8.76 5.89 3.62
CA ILE A 28 7.82 4.88 3.13
C ILE A 28 6.43 5.19 3.67
N VAL A 29 5.45 5.30 2.79
CA VAL A 29 4.04 5.55 3.15
C VAL A 29 3.21 4.34 2.69
N LEU A 30 2.59 3.66 3.65
CA LEU A 30 1.88 2.39 3.47
C LEU A 30 0.37 2.63 3.53
N ILE A 31 -0.35 2.29 2.46
CA ILE A 31 -1.80 2.47 2.33
C ILE A 31 -2.49 1.11 2.33
N HIS A 32 -3.29 0.86 3.37
CA HIS A 32 -4.04 -0.38 3.51
C HIS A 32 -5.21 -0.47 2.52
N GLY A 33 -5.68 -1.69 2.27
CA GLY A 33 -6.81 -1.99 1.41
C GLY A 33 -8.17 -1.84 2.08
N ALA A 34 -9.23 -2.15 1.35
CA ALA A 34 -10.58 -2.30 1.87
C ALA A 34 -10.65 -3.41 2.93
N TRP A 35 -11.59 -3.31 3.84
CA TRP A 35 -11.87 -4.29 4.91
C TRP A 35 -10.67 -4.59 5.81
N ALA A 36 -9.66 -3.71 5.80
CA ALA A 36 -8.44 -3.79 6.59
C ALA A 36 -8.13 -2.42 7.21
N ASP A 37 -7.08 -2.35 8.01
CA ASP A 37 -6.55 -1.12 8.57
C ASP A 37 -5.00 -1.11 8.55
N ALA A 38 -4.40 -0.08 9.12
CA ALA A 38 -2.96 0.09 9.15
C ALA A 38 -2.21 -1.05 9.87
N SER A 39 -2.85 -1.79 10.80
CA SER A 39 -2.21 -2.90 11.52
C SER A 39 -1.87 -4.08 10.61
N SER A 40 -2.52 -4.19 9.45
CA SER A 40 -2.15 -5.18 8.43
C SER A 40 -0.70 -5.03 7.95
N TRP A 41 -0.09 -3.86 8.14
CA TRP A 41 1.29 -3.56 7.81
C TRP A 41 2.30 -3.81 8.93
N ASP A 42 1.89 -4.19 10.15
CA ASP A 42 2.77 -4.27 11.34
C ASP A 42 4.07 -5.04 11.07
N GLY A 43 3.97 -6.21 10.45
CA GLY A 43 5.15 -7.02 10.14
C GLY A 43 6.09 -6.39 9.11
N VAL A 44 5.58 -5.55 8.20
CA VAL A 44 6.35 -4.79 7.21
C VAL A 44 6.95 -3.55 7.87
N ILE A 45 6.17 -2.82 8.68
CA ILE A 45 6.63 -1.62 9.41
C ILE A 45 7.84 -1.95 10.28
N GLN A 46 7.75 -2.99 11.12
CA GLN A 46 8.85 -3.41 12.00
C GLN A 46 10.14 -3.69 11.22
N ARG A 47 10.02 -4.36 10.07
CA ARG A 47 11.18 -4.69 9.22
C ARG A 47 11.78 -3.47 8.54
N LEU A 48 10.94 -2.57 8.02
CA LEU A 48 11.42 -1.33 7.41
C LEU A 48 12.12 -0.43 8.42
N GLN A 49 11.53 -0.27 9.63
CA GLN A 49 12.14 0.49 10.73
C GLN A 49 13.46 -0.13 11.18
N SER A 50 13.54 -1.46 11.30
CA SER A 50 14.80 -2.17 11.61
C SER A 50 15.87 -1.98 10.52
N ASN A 51 15.46 -1.68 9.29
CA ASN A 51 16.36 -1.30 8.20
C ASN A 51 16.62 0.23 8.12
N GLY A 52 16.18 1.00 9.12
CA GLY A 52 16.43 2.44 9.26
C GLY A 52 15.62 3.31 8.30
N TYR A 53 14.44 2.86 7.85
CA TYR A 53 13.49 3.69 7.11
C TYR A 53 12.52 4.38 8.05
N THR A 54 12.17 5.62 7.72
CA THR A 54 11.01 6.30 8.31
C THR A 54 9.76 5.78 7.62
N VAL A 55 8.76 5.33 8.40
CA VAL A 55 7.56 4.69 7.87
C VAL A 55 6.32 5.35 8.46
N TYR A 56 5.34 5.61 7.60
CA TYR A 56 4.00 6.05 7.99
C TYR A 56 2.97 5.11 7.37
N ALA A 57 1.90 4.83 8.11
CA ALA A 57 0.75 4.07 7.65
C ALA A 57 -0.53 4.83 8.03
N PRO A 58 -0.85 5.93 7.31
CA PRO A 58 -2.06 6.70 7.60
C PRO A 58 -3.32 5.86 7.38
N PRO A 59 -4.41 6.11 8.12
CA PRO A 59 -5.67 5.47 7.87
C PRO A 59 -6.20 5.86 6.50
N ASN A 60 -6.70 4.87 5.75
CA ASN A 60 -7.39 5.09 4.50
C ASN A 60 -8.90 5.29 4.81
N PRO A 61 -9.54 6.40 4.44
CA PRO A 61 -10.95 6.64 4.75
C PRO A 61 -11.92 5.61 4.18
N LEU A 62 -11.60 4.97 3.04
CA LEU A 62 -12.42 3.97 2.35
C LEU A 62 -13.78 4.53 1.88
N ARG A 63 -13.77 5.76 1.34
CA ARG A 63 -14.96 6.55 0.96
C ARG A 63 -15.02 6.91 -0.52
N GLY A 64 -14.06 6.52 -1.33
CA GLY A 64 -14.10 6.70 -2.77
C GLY A 64 -12.82 7.24 -3.38
N LEU A 65 -12.69 7.07 -4.70
CA LEU A 65 -11.53 7.53 -5.47
C LEU A 65 -11.69 8.96 -5.98
N SER A 66 -12.92 9.44 -6.10
CA SER A 66 -13.22 10.73 -6.73
C SER A 66 -14.54 11.32 -6.23
N GLY A 67 -14.89 12.49 -6.71
CA GLY A 67 -16.23 13.06 -6.56
C GLY A 67 -16.50 13.83 -5.26
N ILE A 68 -15.67 13.68 -4.24
CA ILE A 68 -15.78 14.43 -2.97
C ILE A 68 -14.39 14.96 -2.56
N PRO A 69 -14.33 16.13 -1.91
CA PRO A 69 -13.08 16.72 -1.41
C PRO A 69 -12.34 15.80 -0.40
N SER A 70 -13.04 14.90 0.24
CA SER A 70 -12.51 13.93 1.21
C SER A 70 -12.29 12.53 0.61
N SER A 71 -12.15 12.42 -0.71
CA SER A 71 -11.82 11.15 -1.34
C SER A 71 -10.48 10.59 -0.84
N ASP A 72 -10.33 9.27 -0.91
CA ASP A 72 -9.14 8.61 -0.37
C ASP A 72 -7.83 9.10 -1.01
N PRO A 73 -7.75 9.34 -2.35
CA PRO A 73 -6.58 9.98 -2.94
C PRO A 73 -6.34 11.42 -2.47
N ALA A 74 -7.39 12.22 -2.30
CA ALA A 74 -7.25 13.59 -1.80
C ALA A 74 -6.74 13.60 -0.35
N TYR A 75 -7.28 12.73 0.50
CA TYR A 75 -6.78 12.55 1.87
C TYR A 75 -5.30 12.16 1.89
N LEU A 76 -4.87 11.22 1.04
CA LEU A 76 -3.47 10.84 0.94
C LEU A 76 -2.61 11.99 0.43
N HIS A 77 -3.05 12.73 -0.58
CA HIS A 77 -2.35 13.90 -1.11
C HIS A 77 -2.15 14.96 -0.01
N ASP A 78 -3.18 15.28 0.75
CA ASP A 78 -3.08 16.21 1.88
C ASP A 78 -2.13 15.69 2.96
N PHE A 79 -2.16 14.40 3.26
CA PHE A 79 -1.21 13.79 4.19
C PHE A 79 0.25 13.96 3.72
N LEU A 80 0.51 13.79 2.41
CA LEU A 80 1.85 13.93 1.85
C LEU A 80 2.34 15.38 1.87
N THR A 81 1.46 16.33 1.57
CA THR A 81 1.82 17.74 1.38
C THR A 81 1.76 18.57 2.65
N GLN A 82 0.85 18.25 3.59
CA GLN A 82 0.63 19.01 4.82
C GLN A 82 1.36 18.44 6.03
N ASN A 83 1.86 17.20 5.96
CA ASN A 83 2.60 16.62 7.08
C ASN A 83 4.04 17.12 7.11
N ALA A 84 4.33 18.04 8.04
CA ALA A 84 5.67 18.63 8.21
C ALA A 84 6.79 17.59 8.42
N ALA A 85 6.46 16.40 8.92
CA ALA A 85 7.44 15.32 9.09
C ALA A 85 7.93 14.71 7.76
N LEU A 86 7.20 14.97 6.67
CA LEU A 86 7.54 14.54 5.30
C LEU A 86 8.28 15.64 4.51
N ALA A 87 8.31 16.88 5.01
CA ALA A 87 8.89 18.00 4.30
C ALA A 87 10.34 17.72 3.85
N GLY A 88 10.60 17.86 2.54
CA GLY A 88 11.91 17.61 1.94
C GLY A 88 12.38 16.15 1.93
N LYS A 89 11.49 15.20 2.20
CA LYS A 89 11.77 13.76 2.18
C LYS A 89 10.95 13.08 1.09
N PRO A 90 11.57 12.63 -0.01
CA PRO A 90 10.85 12.02 -1.11
C PRO A 90 10.15 10.73 -0.66
N PRO A 91 8.83 10.60 -0.85
CA PRO A 91 8.11 9.41 -0.44
C PRO A 91 8.15 8.29 -1.49
N ILE A 92 8.08 7.05 -1.00
CA ILE A 92 7.68 5.88 -1.76
C ILE A 92 6.30 5.48 -1.26
N LEU A 93 5.34 5.38 -2.16
CA LEU A 93 3.99 4.98 -1.82
C LEU A 93 3.81 3.48 -2.04
N VAL A 94 3.26 2.81 -1.04
CA VAL A 94 3.00 1.37 -1.07
C VAL A 94 1.51 1.15 -0.84
N GLY A 95 0.82 0.55 -1.81
CA GLY A 95 -0.62 0.27 -1.71
C GLY A 95 -0.90 -1.22 -1.70
N HIS A 96 -1.71 -1.69 -0.74
CA HIS A 96 -2.27 -3.03 -0.73
C HIS A 96 -3.69 -2.99 -1.27
N SER A 97 -4.05 -3.94 -2.15
CA SER A 97 -5.42 -4.12 -2.62
C SER A 97 -6.03 -2.81 -3.16
N TYR A 98 -7.14 -2.32 -2.60
CA TYR A 98 -7.73 -1.01 -2.89
C TYR A 98 -6.73 0.14 -2.73
N GLY A 99 -5.81 0.05 -1.76
CA GLY A 99 -4.76 1.06 -1.56
C GLY A 99 -3.89 1.29 -2.80
N GLY A 100 -3.80 0.32 -3.71
CA GLY A 100 -3.12 0.50 -5.00
C GLY A 100 -3.85 1.48 -5.92
N ALA A 101 -5.18 1.45 -5.96
CA ALA A 101 -5.96 2.45 -6.69
C ALA A 101 -5.82 3.83 -6.05
N VAL A 102 -5.76 3.91 -4.72
CA VAL A 102 -5.54 5.18 -4.00
C VAL A 102 -4.22 5.81 -4.37
N ILE A 103 -3.09 5.06 -4.29
CA ILE A 103 -1.77 5.61 -4.64
C ILE A 103 -1.65 5.94 -6.14
N THR A 104 -2.34 5.19 -7.01
CA THR A 104 -2.41 5.46 -8.46
C THR A 104 -2.98 6.83 -8.75
N ASN A 105 -4.01 7.24 -8.00
CA ASN A 105 -4.68 8.52 -8.19
C ASN A 105 -4.01 9.66 -7.40
N ALA A 106 -3.55 9.40 -6.17
CA ALA A 106 -2.98 10.42 -5.29
C ALA A 106 -1.63 10.96 -5.77
N ALA A 107 -0.83 10.14 -6.44
CA ALA A 107 0.52 10.51 -6.88
C ALA A 107 0.57 11.23 -8.25
N VAL A 108 -0.58 11.52 -8.86
CA VAL A 108 -0.63 12.17 -10.17
C VAL A 108 -0.04 13.57 -10.11
N GLY A 109 1.02 13.80 -10.91
CA GLY A 109 1.65 15.11 -10.99
C GLY A 109 2.52 15.50 -9.80
N ASP A 110 2.70 14.61 -8.82
CA ASP A 110 3.57 14.85 -7.67
C ASP A 110 5.03 14.45 -8.00
N PRO A 111 5.96 15.42 -8.18
CA PRO A 111 7.35 15.14 -8.53
C PRO A 111 8.17 14.57 -7.36
N GLU A 112 7.66 14.68 -6.13
CA GLU A 112 8.33 14.20 -4.93
C GLU A 112 8.18 12.67 -4.79
N VAL A 113 7.10 12.07 -5.27
CA VAL A 113 6.88 10.62 -5.21
C VAL A 113 7.86 9.90 -6.14
N LYS A 114 8.76 9.09 -5.58
CA LYS A 114 9.85 8.44 -6.33
C LYS A 114 9.51 7.07 -6.85
N ALA A 115 8.61 6.34 -6.18
CA ALA A 115 8.19 5.01 -6.62
C ALA A 115 6.79 4.67 -6.10
N LEU A 116 6.14 3.76 -6.85
CA LEU A 116 4.90 3.10 -6.45
C LEU A 116 5.17 1.61 -6.24
N VAL A 117 4.70 1.07 -5.12
CA VAL A 117 4.78 -0.37 -4.84
C VAL A 117 3.38 -0.91 -4.61
N PHE A 118 2.98 -1.86 -5.43
CA PHE A 118 1.67 -2.49 -5.43
C PHE A 118 1.77 -3.88 -4.79
N VAL A 119 1.04 -4.13 -3.71
CA VAL A 119 1.06 -5.42 -3.00
C VAL A 119 -0.31 -6.05 -3.11
N ASP A 120 -0.46 -7.11 -3.91
CA ASP A 120 -1.74 -7.76 -4.21
C ASP A 120 -2.83 -6.73 -4.55
N ALA A 121 -2.51 -5.75 -5.42
CA ALA A 121 -3.22 -4.50 -5.48
C ALA A 121 -3.78 -4.18 -6.87
N PHE A 122 -4.85 -3.38 -6.89
CA PHE A 122 -5.34 -2.77 -8.11
C PHE A 122 -4.35 -1.74 -8.65
N ILE A 123 -4.15 -1.75 -9.98
CA ILE A 123 -3.35 -0.78 -10.72
C ILE A 123 -4.21 -0.30 -11.91
N PRO A 124 -5.29 0.47 -11.62
CA PRO A 124 -6.22 0.86 -12.66
C PRO A 124 -5.62 1.86 -13.65
N ASP A 125 -6.10 1.84 -14.88
CA ASP A 125 -5.93 2.94 -15.82
C ASP A 125 -7.09 3.93 -15.71
N GLN A 126 -6.95 5.09 -16.32
CA GLN A 126 -7.97 6.12 -16.33
C GLN A 126 -9.29 5.58 -16.89
N GLY A 127 -10.39 5.81 -16.17
CA GLY A 127 -11.74 5.38 -16.54
C GLY A 127 -12.09 3.95 -16.13
N GLU A 128 -11.11 3.14 -15.70
CA GLU A 128 -11.41 1.79 -15.17
C GLU A 128 -12.04 1.87 -13.78
N THR A 129 -12.99 0.97 -13.52
CA THR A 129 -13.59 0.77 -12.20
C THR A 129 -13.10 -0.55 -11.60
N LEU A 130 -13.00 -0.62 -10.27
CA LEU A 130 -12.52 -1.84 -9.61
C LEU A 130 -13.48 -3.02 -9.83
N GLY A 131 -14.78 -2.75 -9.76
CA GLY A 131 -15.82 -3.74 -10.07
C GLY A 131 -15.75 -4.21 -11.53
N GLY A 132 -15.50 -3.31 -12.48
CA GLY A 132 -15.31 -3.64 -13.89
C GLY A 132 -14.10 -4.55 -14.12
N LEU A 133 -12.98 -4.24 -13.48
CA LEU A 133 -11.75 -5.07 -13.53
C LEU A 133 -11.99 -6.49 -12.98
N LEU A 134 -12.75 -6.63 -11.89
CA LEU A 134 -13.09 -7.94 -11.31
C LEU A 134 -14.14 -8.71 -12.11
N SER A 135 -15.00 -8.02 -12.85
CA SER A 135 -16.12 -8.65 -13.57
C SER A 135 -15.73 -9.14 -14.97
N SER A 136 -14.63 -8.63 -15.54
CA SER A 136 -14.19 -8.93 -16.90
C SER A 136 -12.89 -9.73 -16.90
N PRO A 137 -12.66 -10.63 -17.90
CA PRO A 137 -11.36 -11.29 -18.03
C PRO A 137 -10.22 -10.27 -18.12
N PRO A 138 -9.07 -10.52 -17.45
CA PRO A 138 -8.73 -11.73 -16.69
C PRO A 138 -9.13 -11.70 -15.20
N GLY A 139 -9.98 -10.77 -14.76
CA GLY A 139 -10.38 -10.57 -13.36
C GLY A 139 -11.54 -11.43 -12.89
N SER A 140 -12.26 -12.07 -13.82
CA SER A 140 -13.36 -12.97 -13.48
C SER A 140 -12.86 -14.16 -12.63
N GLY A 141 -13.62 -14.50 -11.59
CA GLY A 141 -13.25 -15.55 -10.64
C GLY A 141 -12.84 -15.05 -9.23
N SER A 142 -13.00 -13.76 -8.98
CA SER A 142 -12.88 -13.22 -7.61
C SER A 142 -13.86 -13.91 -6.66
N CYS A 143 -13.38 -14.32 -5.49
CA CYS A 143 -14.25 -14.88 -4.44
C CYS A 143 -15.17 -13.83 -3.80
N LEU A 144 -14.95 -12.55 -4.09
CA LEU A 144 -15.83 -11.44 -3.71
C LEU A 144 -16.74 -10.99 -4.88
N GLY A 145 -16.69 -11.71 -6.01
CA GLY A 145 -17.60 -11.48 -7.15
C GLY A 145 -18.99 -12.08 -6.91
N GLY A 146 -19.93 -11.76 -7.82
CA GLY A 146 -21.29 -12.27 -7.76
C GLY A 146 -22.29 -11.33 -7.09
N ASN A 147 -23.34 -11.89 -6.46
CA ASN A 147 -24.37 -11.10 -5.80
C ASN A 147 -23.83 -10.43 -4.52
N PRO A 148 -23.81 -9.10 -4.41
CA PRO A 148 -23.27 -8.41 -3.24
C PRO A 148 -23.89 -8.86 -1.90
N THR A 149 -25.19 -9.20 -1.88
CA THR A 149 -25.87 -9.65 -0.65
C THR A 149 -25.46 -11.05 -0.20
N GLU A 150 -24.83 -11.84 -1.06
CA GLU A 150 -24.26 -13.16 -0.70
C GLU A 150 -22.86 -13.01 -0.10
N VAL A 151 -22.13 -11.99 -0.50
CA VAL A 151 -20.72 -11.75 -0.13
C VAL A 151 -20.59 -10.79 1.03
N PHE A 152 -21.41 -9.72 1.06
CA PHE A 152 -21.29 -8.64 2.02
C PHE A 152 -22.50 -8.51 2.95
N ASN A 153 -22.25 -8.06 4.16
CA ASN A 153 -23.23 -7.36 4.97
C ASN A 153 -23.23 -5.90 4.54
N LEU A 154 -24.39 -5.40 4.14
CA LEU A 154 -24.61 -4.05 3.63
C LEU A 154 -25.24 -3.20 4.73
N VAL A 155 -24.54 -2.15 5.17
CA VAL A 155 -24.95 -1.33 6.31
C VAL A 155 -25.05 0.13 5.88
N PRO A 156 -26.23 0.76 5.95
CA PRO A 156 -26.34 2.21 5.73
C PRO A 156 -25.45 2.99 6.69
N TYR A 157 -24.81 4.06 6.21
CA TYR A 157 -23.99 4.91 7.06
C TYR A 157 -24.42 6.38 7.00
N PRO A 158 -24.31 7.13 8.13
CA PRO A 158 -24.70 8.54 8.17
C PRO A 158 -23.81 9.40 7.27
N GLY A 159 -24.43 10.34 6.55
CA GLY A 159 -23.71 11.30 5.69
C GLY A 159 -23.26 10.73 4.35
N GLY A 160 -23.56 9.47 4.05
CA GLY A 160 -23.30 8.87 2.73
C GLY A 160 -24.25 9.42 1.66
N PRO A 161 -23.87 9.29 0.37
CA PRO A 161 -24.77 9.55 -0.74
C PRO A 161 -26.06 8.71 -0.65
N PRO A 162 -27.20 9.18 -1.15
CA PRO A 162 -28.43 8.40 -1.14
C PRO A 162 -28.23 7.04 -1.82
N GLY A 163 -28.55 5.95 -1.10
CA GLY A 163 -28.44 4.58 -1.60
C GLY A 163 -27.07 3.94 -1.47
N ASP A 164 -26.06 4.67 -1.04
CA ASP A 164 -24.75 4.08 -0.75
C ASP A 164 -24.74 3.37 0.61
N VAL A 165 -23.92 2.35 0.74
CA VAL A 165 -23.83 1.50 1.93
C VAL A 165 -22.38 1.13 2.24
N ASP A 166 -22.07 0.93 3.50
CA ASP A 166 -20.86 0.27 3.95
C ASP A 166 -20.93 -1.22 3.66
N THR A 167 -19.87 -1.75 3.05
CA THR A 167 -19.73 -3.18 2.79
C THR A 167 -18.78 -3.80 3.81
N TYR A 168 -19.19 -4.91 4.41
CA TYR A 168 -18.36 -5.77 5.25
C TYR A 168 -18.38 -7.18 4.66
N ILE A 169 -17.22 -7.78 4.42
CA ILE A 169 -17.17 -9.19 3.99
C ILE A 169 -17.86 -10.05 5.07
N LYS A 170 -18.76 -10.95 4.67
CA LYS A 170 -19.39 -11.87 5.60
C LYS A 170 -18.32 -12.68 6.36
N PRO A 171 -18.37 -12.79 7.69
CA PRO A 171 -17.31 -13.39 8.49
C PRO A 171 -16.93 -14.82 8.07
N ASN A 172 -17.90 -15.62 7.60
CA ASN A 172 -17.68 -16.97 7.11
C ASN A 172 -16.86 -17.05 5.82
N LEU A 173 -16.81 -15.97 5.03
CA LEU A 173 -16.01 -15.89 3.79
C LEU A 173 -14.58 -15.43 4.05
N VAL A 174 -14.32 -14.73 5.14
CA VAL A 174 -12.99 -14.16 5.42
C VAL A 174 -11.90 -15.24 5.42
N PRO A 175 -12.01 -16.39 6.13
CA PRO A 175 -10.93 -17.40 6.18
C PRO A 175 -10.64 -18.05 4.83
N SER A 176 -11.66 -18.29 4.03
CA SER A 176 -11.52 -19.01 2.75
C SER A 176 -11.23 -18.14 1.54
N CYS A 177 -11.52 -16.83 1.65
CA CYS A 177 -11.42 -15.84 0.59
C CYS A 177 -10.37 -14.78 0.94
N PHE A 178 -10.73 -13.78 1.74
CA PHE A 178 -9.93 -12.57 2.00
C PHE A 178 -8.62 -12.88 2.75
N ALA A 179 -8.70 -13.70 3.81
CA ALA A 179 -7.56 -14.11 4.64
C ALA A 179 -7.09 -15.55 4.32
N SER A 180 -7.30 -16.01 3.07
CA SER A 180 -6.91 -17.35 2.66
C SER A 180 -5.41 -17.58 2.84
N GLY A 181 -5.05 -18.71 3.47
CA GLY A 181 -3.65 -19.05 3.78
C GLY A 181 -3.11 -18.49 5.09
N LEU A 182 -3.90 -17.72 5.84
CA LEU A 182 -3.56 -17.32 7.22
C LEU A 182 -4.11 -18.31 8.25
N PRO A 183 -3.51 -18.38 9.47
CA PRO A 183 -4.07 -19.15 10.58
C PRO A 183 -5.52 -18.74 10.91
N ALA A 184 -6.37 -19.69 11.26
CA ALA A 184 -7.78 -19.44 11.53
C ALA A 184 -8.02 -18.37 12.63
N SER A 185 -7.19 -18.35 13.67
CA SER A 185 -7.25 -17.34 14.73
C SER A 185 -6.98 -15.93 14.19
N GLN A 186 -6.03 -15.77 13.28
CA GLN A 186 -5.72 -14.49 12.66
C GLN A 186 -6.83 -14.06 11.69
N ALA A 187 -7.36 -14.99 10.90
CA ALA A 187 -8.51 -14.71 10.03
C ALA A 187 -9.76 -14.28 10.82
N ALA A 188 -9.98 -14.86 12.02
CA ALA A 188 -11.07 -14.46 12.91
C ALA A 188 -10.90 -13.03 13.45
N VAL A 189 -9.68 -12.62 13.80
CA VAL A 189 -9.39 -11.24 14.20
C VAL A 189 -9.66 -10.30 13.05
N ILE A 190 -9.16 -10.60 11.83
CA ILE A 190 -9.40 -9.79 10.63
C ILE A 190 -10.89 -9.66 10.34
N ALA A 191 -11.66 -10.74 10.47
CA ALA A 191 -13.11 -10.70 10.30
C ALA A 191 -13.82 -9.75 11.28
N ALA A 192 -13.32 -9.69 12.52
CA ALA A 192 -13.91 -8.86 13.58
C ALA A 192 -13.50 -7.38 13.51
N THR A 193 -12.37 -7.06 12.90
CA THR A 193 -11.79 -5.70 12.88
C THR A 193 -11.90 -5.02 11.52
N GLN A 194 -12.74 -5.52 10.62
CA GLN A 194 -12.93 -4.94 9.30
C GLN A 194 -13.30 -3.46 9.37
N ARG A 195 -12.63 -2.65 8.54
CA ARG A 195 -13.09 -1.29 8.21
C ARG A 195 -13.91 -1.34 6.92
N PRO A 196 -15.13 -0.82 6.91
CA PRO A 196 -15.99 -0.92 5.75
C PRO A 196 -15.48 -0.10 4.56
N LEU A 197 -15.75 -0.60 3.36
CA LEU A 197 -15.62 0.14 2.13
C LEU A 197 -17.00 0.62 1.69
N ALA A 198 -17.15 1.89 1.33
CA ALA A 198 -18.36 2.39 0.68
C ALA A 198 -18.57 1.67 -0.66
N ALA A 199 -19.78 1.13 -0.89
CA ALA A 199 -20.07 0.30 -2.06
C ALA A 199 -19.86 1.03 -3.39
N SER A 200 -20.18 2.32 -3.43
CA SER A 200 -19.97 3.21 -4.58
C SER A 200 -18.54 3.18 -5.11
N THR A 201 -17.55 3.02 -4.23
CA THR A 201 -16.12 2.98 -4.56
C THR A 201 -15.77 1.94 -5.63
N LEU A 202 -16.48 0.81 -5.66
CA LEU A 202 -16.23 -0.27 -6.63
C LEU A 202 -16.66 0.12 -8.05
N SER A 203 -17.56 1.06 -8.21
CA SER A 203 -18.09 1.54 -9.49
C SER A 203 -17.55 2.92 -9.90
N GLU A 204 -16.77 3.58 -9.05
CA GLU A 204 -16.15 4.86 -9.40
C GLU A 204 -15.02 4.68 -10.42
N PRO A 205 -14.98 5.48 -11.49
CA PRO A 205 -13.89 5.45 -12.44
C PRO A 205 -12.61 6.02 -11.83
N SER A 206 -11.48 5.33 -12.05
CA SER A 206 -10.15 5.84 -11.70
C SER A 206 -9.84 7.10 -12.52
N GLY A 207 -9.18 8.07 -11.89
CA GLY A 207 -8.60 9.23 -12.54
C GLY A 207 -7.36 8.88 -13.37
N PRO A 208 -6.57 9.90 -13.79
CA PRO A 208 -5.28 9.68 -14.43
C PRO A 208 -4.38 8.77 -13.61
N ALA A 209 -3.54 7.98 -14.30
CA ALA A 209 -2.75 6.94 -13.64
C ALA A 209 -1.29 7.36 -13.44
N ALA A 210 -0.86 7.56 -12.19
CA ALA A 210 0.49 7.98 -11.85
C ALA A 210 1.57 6.98 -12.28
N TRP A 211 1.26 5.68 -12.37
CA TRP A 211 2.20 4.65 -12.83
C TRP A 211 2.65 4.83 -14.29
N LYS A 212 2.01 5.71 -15.06
CA LYS A 212 2.47 6.06 -16.42
C LYS A 212 3.76 6.87 -16.42
N THR A 213 4.07 7.54 -15.32
CA THR A 213 5.24 8.41 -15.18
C THR A 213 6.16 8.05 -14.02
N ILE A 214 5.65 7.32 -13.01
CA ILE A 214 6.40 6.95 -11.81
C ILE A 214 6.82 5.48 -11.89
N PRO A 215 8.11 5.14 -11.65
CA PRO A 215 8.59 3.77 -11.61
C PRO A 215 7.80 2.91 -10.62
N SER A 216 7.48 1.67 -11.00
CA SER A 216 6.54 0.84 -10.26
C SER A 216 7.10 -0.56 -9.98
N TRP A 217 6.72 -1.11 -8.82
CA TRP A 217 7.00 -2.48 -8.38
C TRP A 217 5.69 -3.16 -7.99
N ALA A 218 5.62 -4.48 -8.16
CA ALA A 218 4.45 -5.26 -7.78
C ALA A 218 4.85 -6.55 -7.06
N VAL A 219 4.19 -6.83 -5.94
CA VAL A 219 4.16 -8.15 -5.29
C VAL A 219 2.84 -8.81 -5.66
N ILE A 220 2.88 -10.03 -6.16
CA ILE A 220 1.72 -10.79 -6.62
C ILE A 220 1.63 -12.10 -5.85
N GLY A 221 0.59 -12.25 -5.03
CA GLY A 221 0.22 -13.50 -4.39
C GLY A 221 -0.33 -14.49 -5.42
N THR A 222 0.38 -15.59 -5.65
CA THR A 222 0.00 -16.57 -6.69
C THR A 222 -1.24 -17.40 -6.33
N ALA A 223 -1.72 -17.29 -5.09
CA ALA A 223 -2.93 -17.92 -4.59
C ALA A 223 -3.98 -16.88 -4.14
N ASP A 224 -3.89 -15.63 -4.64
CA ASP A 224 -4.87 -14.58 -4.35
C ASP A 224 -6.23 -14.97 -4.93
N LYS A 225 -7.25 -14.96 -4.07
CA LYS A 225 -8.64 -15.27 -4.44
C LYS A 225 -9.52 -14.03 -4.56
N VAL A 226 -9.05 -12.90 -4.03
CA VAL A 226 -9.77 -11.60 -4.07
C VAL A 226 -9.51 -10.91 -5.41
N ILE A 227 -8.24 -10.70 -5.75
CA ILE A 227 -7.84 -10.18 -7.06
C ILE A 227 -7.11 -11.33 -7.77
N PRO A 228 -7.74 -12.00 -8.74
CA PRO A 228 -7.14 -13.15 -9.40
C PRO A 228 -5.72 -12.84 -9.89
N PRO A 229 -4.75 -13.77 -9.71
CA PRO A 229 -3.36 -13.55 -10.11
C PRO A 229 -3.20 -13.13 -11.58
N ALA A 230 -4.07 -13.62 -12.46
CA ALA A 230 -4.07 -13.22 -13.87
C ALA A 230 -4.39 -11.73 -14.06
N LEU A 231 -5.30 -11.15 -13.25
CA LEU A 231 -5.59 -9.73 -13.26
C LEU A 231 -4.42 -8.91 -12.67
N LEU A 232 -3.86 -9.36 -11.55
CA LEU A 232 -2.68 -8.72 -10.95
C LEU A 232 -1.52 -8.66 -11.96
N GLU A 233 -1.26 -9.77 -12.66
CA GLU A 233 -0.25 -9.85 -13.72
C GLU A 233 -0.54 -8.91 -14.89
N PHE A 234 -1.79 -8.86 -15.34
CA PHE A 234 -2.21 -7.99 -16.43
C PHE A 234 -1.96 -6.52 -16.09
N MET A 235 -2.44 -6.08 -14.94
CA MET A 235 -2.26 -4.69 -14.48
C MET A 235 -0.78 -4.33 -14.26
N ALA A 236 -0.02 -5.20 -13.59
CA ALA A 236 1.39 -4.98 -13.32
C ALA A 236 2.25 -4.91 -14.59
N LYS A 237 1.97 -5.77 -15.58
CA LYS A 237 2.66 -5.73 -16.89
C LYS A 237 2.34 -4.46 -17.65
N ARG A 238 1.07 -4.05 -17.66
CA ARG A 238 0.64 -2.80 -18.30
C ARG A 238 1.35 -1.58 -17.67
N ALA A 239 1.48 -1.58 -16.35
CA ALA A 239 2.22 -0.55 -15.61
C ALA A 239 3.75 -0.67 -15.74
N LYS A 240 4.27 -1.67 -16.47
CA LYS A 240 5.70 -1.97 -16.58
C LYS A 240 6.39 -2.14 -15.22
N ALA A 241 5.66 -2.64 -14.23
CA ALA A 241 6.16 -2.82 -12.88
C ALA A 241 7.20 -3.96 -12.80
N HIS A 242 8.17 -3.80 -11.91
CA HIS A 242 9.07 -4.89 -11.52
C HIS A 242 8.30 -5.93 -10.69
N ILE A 243 7.97 -7.08 -11.28
CA ILE A 243 7.07 -8.07 -10.69
C ILE A 243 7.84 -9.07 -9.83
N THR A 244 7.40 -9.24 -8.58
CA THR A 244 7.81 -10.31 -7.66
C THR A 244 6.61 -11.18 -7.34
N ARG A 245 6.69 -12.50 -7.61
CA ARG A 245 5.64 -13.47 -7.30
C ARG A 245 5.95 -14.16 -5.98
N VAL A 246 4.92 -14.38 -5.16
CA VAL A 246 5.06 -15.06 -3.88
C VAL A 246 3.92 -16.07 -3.69
N ASN A 247 4.22 -17.23 -3.15
CA ASN A 247 3.17 -18.20 -2.79
C ASN A 247 2.43 -17.72 -1.53
N ALA A 248 1.40 -16.92 -1.75
CA ALA A 248 0.55 -16.29 -0.73
C ALA A 248 -0.85 -16.02 -1.31
N GLY A 249 -1.84 -15.90 -0.42
CA GLY A 249 -3.15 -15.33 -0.72
C GLY A 249 -3.11 -13.80 -0.76
N HIS A 250 -4.29 -13.17 -0.75
CA HIS A 250 -4.48 -11.71 -0.85
C HIS A 250 -3.73 -10.89 0.23
N LEU A 251 -3.51 -11.46 1.40
CA LEU A 251 -2.82 -10.77 2.50
C LEU A 251 -1.33 -11.17 2.56
N SER A 252 -0.60 -11.05 1.45
CA SER A 252 0.84 -11.37 1.41
C SER A 252 1.67 -10.46 2.33
N LEU A 253 1.22 -9.22 2.56
CA LEU A 253 1.85 -8.30 3.52
C LEU A 253 1.86 -8.85 4.95
N ILE A 254 0.89 -9.71 5.30
CA ILE A 254 0.78 -10.38 6.60
C ILE A 254 1.52 -11.73 6.57
N SER A 255 1.27 -12.56 5.55
CA SER A 255 1.80 -13.93 5.49
C SER A 255 3.27 -14.00 5.06
N LYS A 256 3.74 -13.02 4.30
CA LYS A 256 5.10 -12.95 3.71
C LYS A 256 5.73 -11.55 3.86
N PRO A 257 5.69 -10.93 5.05
CA PRO A 257 6.13 -9.55 5.25
C PRO A 257 7.58 -9.32 4.85
N GLY A 258 8.45 -10.33 4.96
CA GLY A 258 9.85 -10.23 4.54
C GLY A 258 10.01 -10.01 3.03
N VAL A 259 9.23 -10.70 2.20
CA VAL A 259 9.25 -10.53 0.74
C VAL A 259 8.75 -9.13 0.37
N VAL A 260 7.63 -8.71 0.94
CA VAL A 260 7.06 -7.38 0.72
C VAL A 260 8.06 -6.29 1.10
N THR A 261 8.66 -6.40 2.30
CA THR A 261 9.70 -5.46 2.76
C THR A 261 10.87 -5.38 1.78
N GLN A 262 11.35 -6.52 1.27
CA GLN A 262 12.49 -6.54 0.35
C GLN A 262 12.17 -5.82 -0.98
N VAL A 263 10.95 -5.99 -1.51
CA VAL A 263 10.52 -5.27 -2.73
C VAL A 263 10.46 -3.77 -2.48
N ILE A 264 9.93 -3.32 -1.33
CA ILE A 264 9.92 -1.89 -0.94
C ILE A 264 11.35 -1.35 -0.85
N ILE A 265 12.26 -2.08 -0.21
CA ILE A 265 13.68 -1.68 -0.10
C ILE A 265 14.34 -1.62 -1.49
N ASN A 266 14.02 -2.55 -2.39
CA ASN A 266 14.55 -2.53 -3.75
C ASN A 266 14.06 -1.30 -4.52
N ALA A 267 12.78 -0.93 -4.39
CA ALA A 267 12.23 0.30 -4.95
C ALA A 267 12.95 1.54 -4.39
N ALA A 268 13.14 1.59 -3.06
CA ALA A 268 13.84 2.68 -2.40
C ALA A 268 15.29 2.85 -2.87
N ARG A 269 16.00 1.76 -3.10
CA ARG A 269 17.40 1.78 -3.59
C ARG A 269 17.51 2.16 -5.06
N ALA A 270 16.51 1.85 -5.85
CA ALA A 270 16.52 2.12 -7.29
C ALA A 270 16.18 3.59 -7.62
N THR A 271 15.54 4.31 -6.68
CA THR A 271 15.01 5.67 -6.92
C THR A 271 15.53 6.72 -5.94
N GLY A 272 16.39 6.34 -5.00
CA GLY A 272 16.99 7.22 -3.98
C GLY A 272 18.45 7.58 -4.22
#